data_31e9dde3f2ea6fb95a1bef7934a15372
#
_entry.id   31e9dde3f2ea6fb95a1bef7934a15372
#
_cell.length_a   1.000
_cell.length_b   1.000
_cell.length_c   1.000
_cell.angle_alpha   90.00
_cell.angle_beta   90.00
_cell.angle_gamma   90.00
#
_symmetry.space_group_name_H-M   'P 1'
#
loop_
_entity.id
_entity.type
_entity.pdbx_description
1 polymer ?
#
loop_
_entity_poly.entity_id
_entity_poly.type
_entity_poly.pdbx_seq_one_letter_code
_entity_poly.pdbx_strand_id
1 'polypeptide(L)'
;MNNSQFGDFFPIGKYLTQKANKLNIPIHGIFELTSRCNFNCKMCYINHSKEIKDKELTINQWLEIGKKAKNNGTLFLLLTGGETMIRDDFIELYQELAKMGFRIVINTNGSLLTKDIIACFKNYPPARINVSLYGGCEKTYEQLCGIKAYQKVTKAIKQLKEIGISVRITMTITVFNCQDIQDVYDFSMQQNTLIEMSSYMFPPIRKGNEYQGINNARLKPKEAGYYQFLSQKLLIPDDDFYSLITKELAKIEKYKKELKQEYNCGNKVLCQAGRSAYWITWDGKMRPCGLMTKPESDVLKLGFEKAWDNTVRETSKIRLPKTCKGCAKRDICRICPAICLSETGQFDKKPMYMCKMSDAVVDVYRKFVEEKSR
;
A
#
# COMPACT_ATOMS: atom_id res chain seq x y z
N MET A 1 -7.89 8.93 13.83
CA MET A 1 -7.12 9.37 12.65
C MET A 1 -7.98 10.40 11.94
N ASN A 2 -7.64 11.65 12.06
CA ASN A 2 -8.28 12.70 11.29
C ASN A 2 -7.97 12.50 9.81
N ASN A 3 -9.02 12.36 9.03
CA ASN A 3 -9.04 12.05 7.61
C ASN A 3 -8.64 13.24 6.70
N SER A 4 -7.92 14.21 7.20
CA SER A 4 -7.45 15.37 6.44
C SER A 4 -6.46 15.06 5.30
N GLN A 5 -6.06 13.79 5.17
CA GLN A 5 -5.12 13.38 4.11
C GLN A 5 -5.70 13.39 2.69
N PHE A 6 -7.01 13.59 2.51
CA PHE A 6 -7.66 13.60 1.20
C PHE A 6 -8.27 14.95 0.81
N GLY A 7 -8.01 16.03 1.56
CA GLY A 7 -8.59 17.34 1.31
C GLY A 7 -10.12 17.35 1.37
N ASP A 8 -10.75 18.46 1.01
CA ASP A 8 -12.20 18.71 1.07
C ASP A 8 -13.08 17.79 0.20
N PHE A 9 -12.49 16.91 -0.59
CA PHE A 9 -13.16 15.87 -1.38
C PHE A 9 -13.53 14.62 -0.58
N PHE A 10 -13.16 14.56 0.68
CA PHE A 10 -13.31 13.37 1.51
C PHE A 10 -14.75 12.87 1.68
N PRO A 11 -15.75 13.71 1.90
CA PRO A 11 -17.12 13.25 2.05
C PRO A 11 -17.66 12.56 0.79
N ILE A 12 -17.44 13.17 -0.39
CA ILE A 12 -17.90 12.64 -1.68
C ILE A 12 -17.14 11.36 -2.04
N GLY A 13 -15.81 11.35 -1.90
CA GLY A 13 -14.99 10.17 -2.17
C GLY A 13 -15.35 8.97 -1.28
N LYS A 14 -15.64 9.21 0.00
CA LYS A 14 -16.10 8.19 0.94
C LYS A 14 -17.46 7.64 0.54
N TYR A 15 -18.41 8.51 0.20
CA TYR A 15 -19.75 8.11 -0.27
C TYR A 15 -19.66 7.26 -1.55
N LEU A 16 -18.91 7.73 -2.54
CA LEU A 16 -18.71 7.00 -3.80
C LEU A 16 -18.09 5.62 -3.56
N THR A 17 -17.06 5.54 -2.73
CA THR A 17 -16.42 4.27 -2.39
C THR A 17 -17.37 3.33 -1.65
N GLN A 18 -18.17 3.83 -0.71
CA GLN A 18 -19.16 3.01 -0.01
C GLN A 18 -20.25 2.50 -0.95
N LYS A 19 -20.76 3.35 -1.85
CA LYS A 19 -21.73 2.96 -2.87
C LYS A 19 -21.16 1.94 -3.85
N ALA A 20 -19.93 2.18 -4.34
CA ALA A 20 -19.23 1.27 -5.23
C ALA A 20 -18.97 -0.10 -4.56
N ASN A 21 -18.61 -0.14 -3.28
CA ASN A 21 -18.45 -1.38 -2.52
C ASN A 21 -19.76 -2.19 -2.41
N LYS A 22 -20.92 -1.52 -2.32
CA LYS A 22 -22.24 -2.20 -2.26
C LYS A 22 -22.66 -2.74 -3.61
N LEU A 23 -22.32 -2.03 -4.68
CA LEU A 23 -22.76 -2.33 -6.05
C LEU A 23 -21.68 -3.09 -6.85
N ASN A 24 -20.53 -3.38 -6.28
CA ASN A 24 -19.37 -3.99 -6.93
C ASN A 24 -18.91 -3.22 -8.17
N ILE A 25 -18.94 -1.87 -8.12
CA ILE A 25 -18.45 -1.02 -9.19
C ILE A 25 -16.92 -0.86 -9.02
N PRO A 26 -16.09 -1.15 -10.05
CA PRO A 26 -14.63 -1.09 -9.96
C PRO A 26 -14.10 0.35 -10.01
N ILE A 27 -14.46 1.18 -9.01
CA ILE A 27 -14.15 2.62 -9.01
C ILE A 27 -12.65 2.92 -8.84
N HIS A 28 -11.88 1.99 -8.23
CA HIS A 28 -10.45 2.10 -8.00
C HIS A 28 -9.68 1.07 -8.81
N GLY A 29 -8.92 1.52 -9.80
CA GLY A 29 -8.01 0.68 -10.59
C GLY A 29 -6.55 0.85 -10.15
N ILE A 30 -5.80 -0.24 -10.12
CA ILE A 30 -4.35 -0.22 -9.96
C ILE A 30 -3.73 -0.91 -11.18
N PHE A 31 -2.93 -0.16 -11.95
CA PHE A 31 -2.19 -0.67 -13.09
C PHE A 31 -0.72 -0.81 -12.72
N GLU A 32 -0.25 -2.04 -12.66
CA GLU A 32 1.16 -2.35 -12.49
C GLU A 32 1.80 -2.43 -13.88
N LEU A 33 2.34 -1.30 -14.33
CA LEU A 33 2.75 -1.10 -15.72
C LEU A 33 3.94 -1.98 -16.14
N THR A 34 4.78 -2.36 -15.17
CA THR A 34 6.00 -3.14 -15.38
C THR A 34 6.43 -3.83 -14.10
N SER A 35 7.11 -4.97 -14.19
CA SER A 35 7.84 -5.55 -13.07
C SER A 35 9.31 -5.13 -13.03
N ARG A 36 9.82 -4.47 -14.08
CA ARG A 36 11.20 -3.98 -14.14
C ARG A 36 11.41 -2.81 -13.17
N CYS A 37 12.57 -2.77 -12.54
CA CYS A 37 12.99 -1.69 -11.65
C CYS A 37 14.50 -1.46 -11.80
N ASN A 38 14.92 -0.22 -11.62
CA ASN A 38 16.33 0.14 -11.58
C ASN A 38 16.93 0.05 -10.15
N PHE A 39 16.11 -0.31 -9.13
CA PHE A 39 16.56 -0.66 -7.79
C PHE A 39 16.47 -2.17 -7.56
N ASN A 40 17.23 -2.67 -6.56
CA ASN A 40 17.18 -4.06 -6.10
C ASN A 40 16.90 -4.12 -4.60
N CYS A 41 15.75 -3.60 -4.20
CA CYS A 41 15.39 -3.47 -2.80
C CYS A 41 15.19 -4.85 -2.13
N LYS A 42 15.84 -5.08 -0.99
CA LYS A 42 15.76 -6.33 -0.23
C LYS A 42 14.35 -6.66 0.27
N MET A 43 13.51 -5.62 0.50
CA MET A 43 12.12 -5.78 0.95
C MET A 43 11.11 -5.91 -0.20
N CYS A 44 11.53 -5.86 -1.46
CA CYS A 44 10.60 -5.86 -2.58
C CYS A 44 9.82 -7.18 -2.67
N TYR A 45 8.49 -7.07 -2.80
CA TYR A 45 7.59 -8.22 -2.97
C TYR A 45 7.38 -8.64 -4.43
N ILE A 46 7.85 -7.82 -5.38
CA ILE A 46 7.78 -8.11 -6.82
C ILE A 46 9.04 -8.88 -7.22
N ASN A 47 8.88 -9.85 -8.10
CA ASN A 47 10.03 -10.49 -8.75
C ASN A 47 10.51 -9.62 -9.92
N HIS A 48 11.73 -9.10 -9.81
CA HIS A 48 12.36 -8.31 -10.86
C HIS A 48 13.15 -9.24 -11.78
N SER A 49 12.67 -9.47 -12.99
CA SER A 49 13.44 -10.15 -14.04
C SER A 49 13.64 -9.19 -15.21
N LYS A 50 14.89 -9.06 -15.66
CA LYS A 50 15.21 -8.26 -16.85
C LYS A 50 14.68 -8.90 -18.14
N GLU A 51 14.39 -10.20 -18.13
CA GLU A 51 13.92 -10.99 -19.28
C GLU A 51 12.41 -10.81 -19.56
N ILE A 52 11.73 -9.92 -18.81
CA ILE A 52 10.27 -9.81 -18.83
C ILE A 52 9.78 -8.73 -19.81
N LYS A 53 10.69 -7.89 -20.38
CA LYS A 53 10.29 -6.75 -21.22
C LYS A 53 9.35 -7.15 -22.36
N ASP A 54 9.62 -8.26 -23.01
CA ASP A 54 8.84 -8.74 -24.15
C ASP A 54 7.47 -9.34 -23.78
N LYS A 55 7.22 -9.55 -22.49
CA LYS A 55 5.95 -10.08 -21.94
C LYS A 55 5.07 -8.99 -21.32
N GLU A 56 5.58 -7.76 -21.21
CA GLU A 56 4.81 -6.64 -20.68
C GLU A 56 3.69 -6.25 -21.65
N LEU A 57 2.56 -5.82 -21.10
CA LEU A 57 1.50 -5.24 -21.91
C LEU A 57 2.01 -4.03 -22.67
N THR A 58 1.68 -3.98 -23.97
CA THR A 58 1.98 -2.82 -24.83
C THR A 58 1.16 -1.61 -24.41
N ILE A 59 1.56 -0.42 -24.87
CA ILE A 59 0.80 0.80 -24.66
C ILE A 59 -0.64 0.66 -25.16
N ASN A 60 -0.85 0.09 -26.35
CA ASN A 60 -2.18 -0.10 -26.91
C ASN A 60 -3.05 -1.02 -26.06
N GLN A 61 -2.50 -2.09 -25.50
CA GLN A 61 -3.22 -2.98 -24.58
C GLN A 61 -3.61 -2.25 -23.28
N TRP A 62 -2.70 -1.44 -22.70
CA TRP A 62 -3.01 -0.63 -21.52
C TRP A 62 -4.09 0.41 -21.80
N LEU A 63 -4.05 1.08 -22.97
CA LEU A 63 -5.06 2.05 -23.36
C LEU A 63 -6.44 1.41 -23.60
N GLU A 64 -6.47 0.23 -24.20
CA GLU A 64 -7.69 -0.56 -24.36
C GLU A 64 -8.29 -0.93 -22.98
N ILE A 65 -7.45 -1.46 -22.09
CA ILE A 65 -7.85 -1.76 -20.71
C ILE A 65 -8.36 -0.50 -20.00
N GLY A 66 -7.68 0.64 -20.18
CA GLY A 66 -8.08 1.93 -19.63
C GLY A 66 -9.46 2.38 -20.11
N LYS A 67 -9.72 2.29 -21.42
CA LYS A 67 -11.05 2.59 -21.98
C LYS A 67 -12.15 1.71 -21.37
N LYS A 68 -11.91 0.39 -21.27
CA LYS A 68 -12.87 -0.54 -20.66
C LYS A 68 -13.06 -0.25 -19.16
N ALA A 69 -11.98 0.00 -18.42
CA ALA A 69 -12.05 0.37 -17.01
C ALA A 69 -12.90 1.63 -16.78
N LYS A 70 -12.66 2.69 -17.59
CA LYS A 70 -13.49 3.92 -17.56
C LYS A 70 -14.95 3.63 -17.80
N ASN A 71 -15.27 2.87 -18.83
CA ASN A 71 -16.68 2.53 -19.18
C ASN A 71 -17.37 1.70 -18.09
N ASN A 72 -16.61 0.98 -17.28
CA ASN A 72 -17.08 0.20 -16.12
C ASN A 72 -17.08 1.00 -14.80
N GLY A 73 -16.78 2.31 -14.84
CA GLY A 73 -16.91 3.20 -13.69
C GLY A 73 -15.61 3.46 -12.92
N THR A 74 -14.45 3.03 -13.42
CA THR A 74 -13.16 3.38 -12.81
C THR A 74 -12.93 4.90 -12.92
N LEU A 75 -12.69 5.53 -11.78
CA LEU A 75 -12.42 6.97 -11.66
C LEU A 75 -11.02 7.23 -11.12
N PHE A 76 -10.62 6.47 -10.11
CA PHE A 76 -9.32 6.60 -9.45
C PHE A 76 -8.37 5.55 -9.98
N LEU A 77 -7.22 5.98 -10.49
CA LEU A 77 -6.22 5.10 -11.08
C LEU A 77 -4.88 5.29 -10.37
N LEU A 78 -4.32 4.21 -9.85
CA LEU A 78 -2.96 4.17 -9.34
C LEU A 78 -2.06 3.51 -10.39
N LEU A 79 -1.04 4.22 -10.85
CA LEU A 79 0.03 3.67 -11.66
C LEU A 79 1.18 3.24 -10.75
N THR A 80 1.59 1.99 -10.89
CA THR A 80 2.65 1.38 -10.09
C THR A 80 3.41 0.34 -10.92
N GLY A 81 4.31 -0.38 -10.27
CA GLY A 81 5.09 -1.45 -10.91
C GLY A 81 6.33 -1.79 -10.09
N GLY A 82 7.40 -2.20 -10.76
CA GLY A 82 8.75 -2.06 -10.23
C GLY A 82 9.07 -0.57 -10.12
N GLU A 83 9.45 0.04 -11.26
CA GLU A 83 9.49 1.49 -11.40
C GLU A 83 8.73 1.91 -12.66
N THR A 84 7.65 2.67 -12.50
CA THR A 84 6.76 3.03 -13.62
C THR A 84 7.47 3.81 -14.73
N MET A 85 8.37 4.72 -14.34
CA MET A 85 9.10 5.60 -15.24
C MET A 85 10.26 4.93 -15.98
N ILE A 86 10.47 3.61 -15.79
CA ILE A 86 11.46 2.84 -16.55
C ILE A 86 10.95 2.44 -17.94
N ARG A 87 9.65 2.55 -18.18
CA ARG A 87 9.05 2.31 -19.48
C ARG A 87 9.39 3.44 -20.43
N ASP A 88 9.81 3.08 -21.64
CA ASP A 88 10.16 4.06 -22.69
C ASP A 88 8.93 4.86 -23.15
N ASP A 89 7.75 4.24 -23.10
CA ASP A 89 6.44 4.81 -23.47
C ASP A 89 5.67 5.43 -22.29
N PHE A 90 6.31 5.62 -21.11
CA PHE A 90 5.61 6.08 -19.89
C PHE A 90 4.89 7.41 -20.08
N ILE A 91 5.54 8.40 -20.72
CA ILE A 91 4.98 9.73 -20.90
C ILE A 91 3.72 9.68 -21.76
N GLU A 92 3.79 8.98 -22.90
CA GLU A 92 2.67 8.82 -23.83
C GLU A 92 1.50 8.09 -23.15
N LEU A 93 1.77 6.94 -22.51
CA LEU A 93 0.76 6.17 -21.79
C LEU A 93 0.09 7.00 -20.68
N TYR A 94 0.88 7.74 -19.90
CA TYR A 94 0.36 8.59 -18.83
C TYR A 94 -0.55 9.68 -19.37
N GLN A 95 -0.13 10.39 -20.43
CA GLN A 95 -0.91 11.46 -21.05
C GLN A 95 -2.24 10.96 -21.59
N GLU A 96 -2.25 9.84 -22.29
CA GLU A 96 -3.48 9.25 -22.82
C GLU A 96 -4.45 8.80 -21.69
N LEU A 97 -3.93 8.18 -20.63
CA LEU A 97 -4.75 7.86 -19.46
C LEU A 97 -5.30 9.12 -18.77
N ALA A 98 -4.49 10.18 -18.66
CA ALA A 98 -4.94 11.46 -18.10
C ALA A 98 -6.05 12.10 -18.94
N LYS A 99 -5.93 12.11 -20.28
CA LYS A 99 -6.96 12.56 -21.21
C LYS A 99 -8.27 11.76 -21.12
N MET A 100 -8.21 10.50 -20.70
CA MET A 100 -9.42 9.71 -20.43
C MET A 100 -10.19 10.22 -19.19
N GLY A 101 -9.63 11.13 -18.38
CA GLY A 101 -10.29 11.74 -17.23
C GLY A 101 -10.10 10.98 -15.92
N PHE A 102 -9.14 10.05 -15.83
CA PHE A 102 -8.80 9.39 -14.59
C PHE A 102 -8.15 10.37 -13.58
N ARG A 103 -8.50 10.24 -12.31
CA ARG A 103 -7.77 10.84 -11.20
C ARG A 103 -6.56 9.96 -10.87
N ILE A 104 -5.40 10.30 -11.44
CA ILE A 104 -4.21 9.44 -11.41
C ILE A 104 -3.35 9.74 -10.19
N VAL A 105 -2.93 8.68 -9.50
CA VAL A 105 -1.85 8.67 -8.50
C VAL A 105 -0.70 7.81 -9.05
N ILE A 106 0.54 8.19 -8.75
CA ILE A 106 1.72 7.45 -9.22
C ILE A 106 2.55 7.01 -8.03
N ASN A 107 2.94 5.73 -8.00
CA ASN A 107 3.98 5.21 -7.11
C ASN A 107 5.31 5.16 -7.86
N THR A 108 6.36 5.72 -7.28
CA THR A 108 7.72 5.75 -7.87
C THR A 108 8.80 5.73 -6.80
N ASN A 109 9.98 5.23 -7.16
CA ASN A 109 11.18 5.40 -6.34
C ASN A 109 11.81 6.80 -6.54
N GLY A 110 11.30 7.61 -7.46
CA GLY A 110 11.70 9.00 -7.71
C GLY A 110 13.04 9.17 -8.44
N SER A 111 13.76 8.10 -8.73
CA SER A 111 15.11 8.21 -9.29
C SER A 111 15.16 8.46 -10.80
N LEU A 112 14.05 8.24 -11.50
CA LEU A 112 13.96 8.41 -12.97
C LEU A 112 13.17 9.66 -13.40
N LEU A 113 12.98 10.63 -12.50
CA LEU A 113 12.32 11.89 -12.81
C LEU A 113 13.19 12.74 -13.75
N THR A 114 12.83 12.80 -15.04
CA THR A 114 13.49 13.58 -16.06
C THR A 114 12.83 14.94 -16.28
N LYS A 115 13.49 15.84 -17.04
CA LYS A 115 12.90 17.12 -17.43
C LYS A 115 11.60 16.96 -18.23
N ASP A 116 11.55 15.95 -19.12
CA ASP A 116 10.37 15.68 -19.94
C ASP A 116 9.20 15.15 -19.12
N ILE A 117 9.45 14.31 -18.11
CA ILE A 117 8.43 13.86 -17.16
C ILE A 117 7.91 15.04 -16.34
N ILE A 118 8.78 15.93 -15.89
CA ILE A 118 8.40 17.18 -15.18
C ILE A 118 7.53 18.05 -16.07
N ALA A 119 7.90 18.26 -17.34
CA ALA A 119 7.11 19.01 -18.31
C ALA A 119 5.73 18.36 -18.56
N CYS A 120 5.70 17.03 -18.68
CA CYS A 120 4.47 16.28 -18.79
C CYS A 120 3.55 16.51 -17.57
N PHE A 121 4.07 16.44 -16.34
CA PHE A 121 3.28 16.64 -15.12
C PHE A 121 2.82 18.10 -14.91
N LYS A 122 3.52 19.07 -15.48
CA LYS A 122 3.01 20.46 -15.51
C LYS A 122 1.77 20.60 -16.39
N ASN A 123 1.73 19.89 -17.53
CA ASN A 123 0.61 19.94 -18.47
C ASN A 123 -0.55 19.01 -18.07
N TYR A 124 -0.24 17.90 -17.48
CA TYR A 124 -1.19 16.88 -16.99
C TYR A 124 -0.87 16.53 -15.54
N PRO A 125 -1.25 17.36 -14.57
CA PRO A 125 -0.85 17.14 -13.17
C PRO A 125 -1.52 15.88 -12.58
N PRO A 126 -0.71 14.95 -12.03
CA PRO A 126 -1.27 13.83 -11.28
C PRO A 126 -1.93 14.33 -9.99
N ALA A 127 -2.94 13.63 -9.52
CA ALA A 127 -3.61 13.96 -8.26
C ALA A 127 -2.65 13.89 -7.07
N ARG A 128 -1.65 12.99 -7.14
CA ARG A 128 -0.57 12.84 -6.16
C ARG A 128 0.52 11.92 -6.72
N ILE A 129 1.75 12.13 -6.25
CA ILE A 129 2.85 11.19 -6.44
C ILE A 129 3.29 10.65 -5.07
N ASN A 130 3.26 9.34 -4.90
CA ASN A 130 3.83 8.67 -3.76
C ASN A 130 5.29 8.33 -4.08
N VAL A 131 6.22 8.93 -3.36
CA VAL A 131 7.66 8.72 -3.54
C VAL A 131 8.18 7.85 -2.40
N SER A 132 8.84 6.76 -2.74
CA SER A 132 9.48 5.89 -1.77
C SER A 132 10.78 6.52 -1.27
N LEU A 133 10.83 6.91 0.01
CA LEU A 133 12.05 7.38 0.67
C LEU A 133 12.42 6.39 1.77
N TYR A 134 13.44 5.56 1.51
CA TYR A 134 13.75 4.39 2.32
C TYR A 134 14.92 4.57 3.28
N GLY A 135 15.34 5.80 3.56
CA GLY A 135 16.40 6.09 4.52
C GLY A 135 16.76 7.56 4.57
N GLY A 136 17.54 7.95 5.58
CA GLY A 136 18.02 9.31 5.81
C GLY A 136 19.37 9.62 5.13
N CYS A 137 20.03 8.63 4.52
CA CYS A 137 21.33 8.82 3.90
C CYS A 137 21.64 7.81 2.80
N GLU A 138 22.72 8.08 2.03
CA GLU A 138 23.16 7.21 0.93
C GLU A 138 23.56 5.80 1.40
N LYS A 139 24.15 5.67 2.59
CA LYS A 139 24.58 4.40 3.17
C LYS A 139 23.38 3.46 3.37
N THR A 140 22.30 3.98 3.97
CA THR A 140 21.06 3.21 4.16
C THR A 140 20.45 2.81 2.83
N TYR A 141 20.43 3.72 1.85
CA TYR A 141 19.93 3.40 0.50
C TYR A 141 20.75 2.29 -0.16
N GLU A 142 22.07 2.36 -0.12
CA GLU A 142 22.95 1.32 -0.70
C GLU A 142 22.71 -0.03 -0.03
N GLN A 143 22.58 -0.06 1.29
CA GLN A 143 22.36 -1.30 2.05
C GLN A 143 20.99 -1.93 1.76
N LEU A 144 19.94 -1.12 1.66
CA LEU A 144 18.56 -1.60 1.51
C LEU A 144 18.12 -1.75 0.07
N CYS A 145 18.45 -0.77 -0.78
CA CYS A 145 17.99 -0.67 -2.17
C CYS A 145 19.03 -1.13 -3.20
N GLY A 146 20.27 -1.41 -2.77
CA GLY A 146 21.35 -1.86 -3.66
C GLY A 146 21.94 -0.75 -4.54
N ILE A 147 21.65 0.53 -4.21
CA ILE A 147 22.10 1.69 -4.98
C ILE A 147 22.19 2.94 -4.11
N LYS A 148 23.14 3.82 -4.40
CA LYS A 148 23.22 5.16 -3.80
C LYS A 148 22.24 6.08 -4.51
N ALA A 149 21.12 6.42 -3.89
CA ALA A 149 20.05 7.18 -4.52
C ALA A 149 19.36 8.20 -3.60
N TYR A 150 19.79 8.36 -2.35
CA TYR A 150 19.17 9.29 -1.40
C TYR A 150 19.08 10.72 -1.94
N GLN A 151 20.21 11.27 -2.40
CA GLN A 151 20.24 12.64 -2.94
C GLN A 151 19.38 12.77 -4.18
N LYS A 152 19.35 11.76 -5.05
CA LYS A 152 18.55 11.77 -6.28
C LYS A 152 17.06 11.76 -5.97
N VAL A 153 16.63 10.95 -5.01
CA VAL A 153 15.22 10.84 -4.58
C VAL A 153 14.77 12.12 -3.87
N THR A 154 15.58 12.64 -2.94
CA THR A 154 15.25 13.87 -2.22
C THR A 154 15.20 15.09 -3.15
N LYS A 155 16.08 15.16 -4.17
CA LYS A 155 16.01 16.17 -5.24
C LYS A 155 14.72 16.04 -6.04
N ALA A 156 14.31 14.83 -6.41
CA ALA A 156 13.06 14.59 -7.13
C ALA A 156 11.84 15.06 -6.33
N ILE A 157 11.79 14.79 -5.02
CA ILE A 157 10.72 15.26 -4.14
C ILE A 157 10.64 16.80 -4.17
N LYS A 158 11.79 17.50 -4.03
CA LYS A 158 11.85 18.98 -4.09
C LYS A 158 11.34 19.50 -5.43
N GLN A 159 11.81 18.94 -6.55
CA GLN A 159 11.38 19.32 -7.89
C GLN A 159 9.87 19.14 -8.13
N LEU A 160 9.28 18.05 -7.64
CA LEU A 160 7.84 17.81 -7.72
C LEU A 160 7.06 18.86 -6.90
N LYS A 161 7.55 19.21 -5.72
CA LYS A 161 6.96 20.28 -4.88
C LYS A 161 7.05 21.65 -5.52
N GLU A 162 8.20 22.00 -6.12
CA GLU A 162 8.42 23.26 -6.84
C GLU A 162 7.42 23.47 -7.98
N ILE A 163 6.97 22.40 -8.64
CA ILE A 163 5.95 22.48 -9.69
C ILE A 163 4.51 22.31 -9.18
N GLY A 164 4.30 22.34 -7.85
CA GLY A 164 2.97 22.29 -7.23
C GLY A 164 2.32 20.91 -7.15
N ILE A 165 3.05 19.82 -7.41
CA ILE A 165 2.51 18.47 -7.29
C ILE A 165 2.38 18.05 -5.82
N SER A 166 1.22 17.49 -5.48
CA SER A 166 1.02 16.84 -4.18
C SER A 166 1.93 15.62 -4.06
N VAL A 167 2.82 15.62 -3.08
CA VAL A 167 3.73 14.50 -2.81
C VAL A 167 3.38 13.83 -1.49
N ARG A 168 3.41 12.48 -1.48
CA ARG A 168 3.44 11.69 -0.26
C ARG A 168 4.75 10.91 -0.23
N ILE A 169 5.48 11.01 0.87
CA ILE A 169 6.60 10.13 1.16
C ILE A 169 6.07 8.81 1.72
N THR A 170 6.57 7.68 1.24
CA THR A 170 6.25 6.36 1.77
C THR A 170 7.52 5.66 2.24
N MET A 171 7.50 5.10 3.46
CA MET A 171 8.61 4.37 4.04
C MET A 171 8.16 3.01 4.58
N THR A 172 8.73 1.93 4.04
CA THR A 172 8.65 0.61 4.68
C THR A 172 9.82 0.48 5.64
N ILE A 173 9.52 0.29 6.91
CA ILE A 173 10.53 0.17 7.99
C ILE A 173 11.05 -1.26 8.03
N THR A 174 12.37 -1.41 7.98
CA THR A 174 13.10 -2.67 7.93
C THR A 174 14.26 -2.66 8.92
N VAL A 175 14.96 -3.78 9.07
CA VAL A 175 16.18 -3.84 9.92
C VAL A 175 17.31 -2.93 9.41
N PHE A 176 17.26 -2.46 8.17
CA PHE A 176 18.31 -1.64 7.54
C PHE A 176 18.07 -0.13 7.68
N ASN A 177 16.84 0.30 7.94
CA ASN A 177 16.48 1.72 7.94
C ASN A 177 15.63 2.16 9.14
N CYS A 178 15.42 1.29 10.10
CA CYS A 178 14.61 1.62 11.28
C CYS A 178 15.22 2.75 12.14
N GLN A 179 16.52 2.96 12.08
CA GLN A 179 17.23 4.07 12.73
C GLN A 179 17.00 5.42 12.05
N ASP A 180 16.59 5.43 10.76
CA ASP A 180 16.44 6.66 9.94
C ASP A 180 15.00 7.22 9.97
N ILE A 181 14.12 6.69 10.82
CA ILE A 181 12.70 7.09 10.86
C ILE A 181 12.55 8.58 11.14
N GLN A 182 13.33 9.10 12.11
CA GLN A 182 13.29 10.52 12.47
C GLN A 182 13.76 11.39 11.32
N ASP A 183 14.89 11.04 10.69
CA ASP A 183 15.45 11.80 9.57
C ASP A 183 14.47 11.90 8.39
N VAL A 184 13.80 10.78 8.07
CA VAL A 184 12.79 10.74 7.00
C VAL A 184 11.54 11.55 7.38
N TYR A 185 11.12 11.51 8.63
CA TYR A 185 10.03 12.34 9.15
C TYR A 185 10.38 13.82 9.08
N ASP A 186 11.54 14.23 9.58
CA ASP A 186 11.99 15.61 9.59
C ASP A 186 12.12 16.16 8.17
N PHE A 187 12.68 15.39 7.24
CA PHE A 187 12.71 15.73 5.83
C PHE A 187 11.29 15.93 5.26
N SER A 188 10.33 15.06 5.60
CA SER A 188 8.94 15.18 5.18
C SER A 188 8.31 16.50 5.68
N MET A 189 8.57 16.85 6.95
CA MET A 189 8.07 18.12 7.54
C MET A 189 8.70 19.34 6.89
N GLN A 190 10.02 19.34 6.66
CA GLN A 190 10.74 20.41 5.96
C GLN A 190 10.21 20.64 4.54
N GLN A 191 9.83 19.58 3.83
CA GLN A 191 9.28 19.68 2.48
C GLN A 191 7.75 19.90 2.47
N ASN A 192 7.10 20.01 3.63
CA ASN A 192 5.65 20.08 3.75
C ASN A 192 4.96 19.02 2.87
N THR A 193 5.33 17.75 3.06
CA THR A 193 4.76 16.60 2.37
C THR A 193 3.96 15.74 3.32
N LEU A 194 3.03 14.95 2.77
CA LEU A 194 2.43 13.85 3.52
C LEU A 194 3.46 12.73 3.69
N ILE A 195 3.40 12.01 4.82
CA ILE A 195 4.24 10.84 5.03
C ILE A 195 3.40 9.65 5.50
N GLU A 196 3.75 8.46 5.01
CA GLU A 196 3.17 7.18 5.42
C GLU A 196 4.30 6.21 5.74
N MET A 197 4.32 5.69 6.96
CA MET A 197 5.32 4.73 7.42
C MET A 197 4.65 3.41 7.80
N SER A 198 5.24 2.29 7.39
CA SER A 198 4.76 0.95 7.71
C SER A 198 5.87 0.09 8.28
N SER A 199 5.68 -0.42 9.48
CA SER A 199 6.58 -1.39 10.14
C SER A 199 6.21 -2.84 9.83
N TYR A 200 5.02 -3.09 9.28
CA TYR A 200 4.69 -4.39 8.72
C TYR A 200 5.16 -4.48 7.27
N MET A 201 6.12 -5.34 7.02
CA MET A 201 6.64 -5.63 5.70
C MET A 201 6.09 -6.97 5.21
N PHE A 202 5.45 -6.97 4.03
CA PHE A 202 4.98 -8.21 3.42
C PHE A 202 6.16 -9.10 3.03
N PRO A 203 6.07 -10.43 3.26
CA PRO A 203 6.97 -11.38 2.63
C PRO A 203 6.94 -11.25 1.10
N PRO A 204 7.99 -11.68 0.36
CA PRO A 204 8.06 -11.56 -1.09
C PRO A 204 7.14 -12.57 -1.79
N ILE A 205 5.84 -12.36 -1.65
CA ILE A 205 4.76 -13.26 -2.05
C ILE A 205 4.80 -13.68 -3.54
N ARG A 206 5.42 -12.87 -4.40
CA ARG A 206 5.51 -13.18 -5.82
C ARG A 206 6.79 -13.94 -6.20
N LYS A 207 7.61 -14.31 -5.23
CA LYS A 207 8.84 -15.12 -5.44
C LYS A 207 8.64 -16.61 -5.21
N GLY A 208 7.41 -17.04 -4.89
CA GLY A 208 7.06 -18.44 -4.67
C GLY A 208 6.69 -18.77 -3.23
N ASN A 209 6.17 -19.98 -3.01
CA ASN A 209 5.67 -20.40 -1.70
C ASN A 209 6.77 -20.57 -0.65
N GLU A 210 8.01 -20.81 -1.08
CA GLU A 210 9.19 -20.95 -0.21
C GLU A 210 9.51 -19.68 0.58
N TYR A 211 9.01 -18.53 0.13
CA TYR A 211 9.21 -17.24 0.81
C TYR A 211 8.09 -16.88 1.80
N GLN A 212 7.13 -17.78 2.06
CA GLN A 212 6.05 -17.49 3.01
C GLN A 212 6.58 -17.14 4.39
N GLY A 213 6.25 -15.94 4.88
CA GLY A 213 6.70 -15.45 6.17
C GLY A 213 8.19 -15.12 6.27
N ILE A 214 8.99 -15.35 5.22
CA ILE A 214 10.46 -15.27 5.25
C ILE A 214 10.94 -14.04 4.46
N ASN A 215 11.67 -13.15 5.12
CA ASN A 215 12.49 -12.11 4.49
C ASN A 215 13.45 -11.52 5.53
N ASN A 216 14.75 -11.53 5.23
CA ASN A 216 15.81 -11.07 6.14
C ASN A 216 15.85 -9.56 6.36
N ALA A 217 15.17 -8.77 5.51
CA ALA A 217 15.03 -7.33 5.73
C ALA A 217 13.93 -7.00 6.75
N ARG A 218 13.15 -7.98 7.17
CA ARG A 218 11.98 -7.83 8.00
C ARG A 218 12.34 -7.69 9.47
N LEU A 219 11.74 -6.73 10.16
CA LEU A 219 11.81 -6.61 11.61
C LEU A 219 11.24 -7.86 12.29
N LYS A 220 11.74 -8.22 13.46
CA LYS A 220 11.04 -9.20 14.30
C LYS A 220 9.70 -8.63 14.78
N PRO A 221 8.70 -9.46 15.10
CA PRO A 221 7.36 -8.97 15.49
C PRO A 221 7.37 -7.94 16.62
N LYS A 222 8.24 -8.12 17.62
CA LYS A 222 8.38 -7.21 18.76
C LYS A 222 8.91 -5.83 18.32
N GLU A 223 9.92 -5.83 17.48
CA GLU A 223 10.51 -4.60 16.90
C GLU A 223 9.50 -3.90 15.99
N ALA A 224 8.80 -4.67 15.13
CA ALA A 224 7.78 -4.13 14.25
C ALA A 224 6.63 -3.46 15.04
N GLY A 225 6.23 -4.03 16.18
CA GLY A 225 5.26 -3.43 17.09
C GLY A 225 5.75 -2.12 17.71
N TYR A 226 7.00 -2.08 18.15
CA TYR A 226 7.62 -0.85 18.66
C TYR A 226 7.71 0.25 17.61
N TYR A 227 8.13 -0.08 16.38
CA TYR A 227 8.22 0.91 15.31
C TYR A 227 6.86 1.33 14.76
N GLN A 228 5.82 0.50 14.90
CA GLN A 228 4.45 0.94 14.66
C GLN A 228 4.04 2.04 15.65
N PHE A 229 4.30 1.84 16.93
CA PHE A 229 4.05 2.83 17.97
C PHE A 229 4.83 4.13 17.71
N LEU A 230 6.13 4.03 17.44
CA LEU A 230 7.00 5.19 17.18
C LEU A 230 6.51 6.01 15.98
N SER A 231 6.16 5.34 14.88
CA SER A 231 5.62 6.00 13.69
C SER A 231 4.31 6.73 13.97
N GLN A 232 3.42 6.14 14.79
CA GLN A 232 2.17 6.79 15.19
C GLN A 232 2.42 7.99 16.08
N LYS A 233 3.36 7.89 17.01
CA LYS A 233 3.75 8.99 17.92
C LYS A 233 4.30 10.19 17.16
N LEU A 234 5.08 9.97 16.10
CA LEU A 234 5.59 11.05 15.24
C LEU A 234 4.49 11.74 14.43
N LEU A 235 3.43 11.01 14.07
CA LEU A 235 2.39 11.49 13.15
C LEU A 235 1.16 12.10 13.85
N ILE A 236 0.99 11.87 15.15
CA ILE A 236 -0.20 12.27 15.90
C ILE A 236 0.25 13.20 17.04
N PRO A 237 -0.36 14.38 17.21
CA PRO A 237 -0.08 15.25 18.35
C PRO A 237 -0.19 14.51 19.69
N ASP A 238 0.66 14.85 20.67
CA ASP A 238 0.84 14.10 21.92
C ASP A 238 -0.48 13.86 22.68
N ASP A 239 -1.35 14.86 22.80
CA ASP A 239 -2.63 14.74 23.52
C ASP A 239 -3.63 13.84 22.79
N ASP A 240 -3.70 13.97 21.45
CA ASP A 240 -4.52 13.11 20.61
C ASP A 240 -4.02 11.67 20.65
N PHE A 241 -2.70 11.51 20.67
CA PHE A 241 -2.06 10.19 20.71
C PHE A 241 -2.32 9.48 22.05
N TYR A 242 -2.20 10.18 23.18
CA TYR A 242 -2.54 9.63 24.49
C TYR A 242 -4.01 9.22 24.57
N SER A 243 -4.91 10.09 24.09
CA SER A 243 -6.35 9.80 24.03
C SER A 243 -6.68 8.61 23.14
N LEU A 244 -6.00 8.47 21.99
CA LEU A 244 -6.14 7.33 21.08
C LEU A 244 -5.74 6.02 21.78
N ILE A 245 -4.56 5.99 22.38
CA ILE A 245 -4.01 4.80 23.04
C ILE A 245 -4.90 4.35 24.20
N THR A 246 -5.31 5.27 25.07
CA THR A 246 -6.19 4.96 26.22
C THR A 246 -7.53 4.38 25.76
N LYS A 247 -8.12 4.93 24.71
CA LYS A 247 -9.36 4.38 24.11
C LYS A 247 -9.15 2.97 23.53
N GLU A 248 -8.04 2.72 22.84
CA GLU A 248 -7.76 1.39 22.28
C GLU A 248 -7.51 0.36 23.40
N LEU A 249 -6.77 0.71 24.46
CA LEU A 249 -6.58 -0.18 25.60
C LEU A 249 -7.90 -0.46 26.33
N ALA A 250 -8.72 0.54 26.56
CA ALA A 250 -10.05 0.37 27.18
C ALA A 250 -10.95 -0.57 26.37
N LYS A 251 -10.94 -0.44 25.04
CA LYS A 251 -11.65 -1.37 24.16
C LYS A 251 -11.15 -2.81 24.35
N ILE A 252 -9.83 -3.02 24.37
CA ILE A 252 -9.24 -4.37 24.53
C ILE A 252 -9.71 -4.98 25.86
N GLU A 253 -9.68 -4.23 26.94
CA GLU A 253 -10.11 -4.74 28.26
C GLU A 253 -11.62 -5.02 28.30
N LYS A 254 -12.43 -4.14 27.69
CA LYS A 254 -13.87 -4.37 27.53
C LYS A 254 -14.16 -5.68 26.77
N TYR A 255 -13.48 -5.90 25.63
CA TYR A 255 -13.63 -7.12 24.84
C TYR A 255 -13.25 -8.39 25.60
N LYS A 256 -12.22 -8.34 26.42
CA LYS A 256 -11.85 -9.49 27.27
C LYS A 256 -12.92 -9.85 28.30
N LYS A 257 -13.63 -8.85 28.82
CA LYS A 257 -14.72 -9.06 29.82
C LYS A 257 -16.02 -9.54 29.16
N GLU A 258 -16.31 -9.07 27.95
CA GLU A 258 -17.57 -9.32 27.23
C GLU A 258 -17.51 -10.52 26.26
N LEU A 259 -16.62 -11.47 26.43
CA LEU A 259 -16.33 -12.64 25.58
C LEU A 259 -17.54 -13.48 25.10
N LYS A 260 -18.79 -13.05 25.38
CA LYS A 260 -20.03 -13.72 24.98
C LYS A 260 -20.81 -13.02 23.87
N GLN A 261 -20.47 -11.81 23.44
CA GLN A 261 -21.16 -11.15 22.34
C GLN A 261 -20.46 -11.45 21.01
N GLU A 262 -21.16 -12.20 20.15
CA GLU A 262 -20.74 -12.43 18.77
C GLU A 262 -20.62 -11.11 18.00
N TYR A 263 -19.40 -10.60 17.86
CA TYR A 263 -19.15 -9.49 16.96
C TYR A 263 -19.45 -9.93 15.52
N ASN A 264 -20.45 -9.31 14.93
CA ASN A 264 -21.00 -9.65 13.62
C ASN A 264 -20.16 -9.14 12.43
N CYS A 265 -18.87 -8.81 12.61
CA CYS A 265 -17.93 -8.68 11.51
C CYS A 265 -17.56 -10.10 11.03
N GLY A 266 -18.36 -10.64 10.14
CA GLY A 266 -18.12 -11.96 9.57
C GLY A 266 -16.68 -12.08 9.07
N ASN A 267 -16.16 -13.31 8.97
CA ASN A 267 -14.81 -13.62 8.46
C ASN A 267 -14.62 -13.21 6.98
N LYS A 268 -15.37 -12.24 6.48
CA LYS A 268 -15.34 -11.75 5.09
C LYS A 268 -14.24 -10.71 4.87
N VAL A 269 -13.89 -10.50 3.63
CA VAL A 269 -13.02 -9.39 3.21
C VAL A 269 -13.74 -8.06 3.44
N LEU A 270 -13.15 -7.17 4.24
CA LEU A 270 -13.77 -5.89 4.60
C LEU A 270 -13.22 -4.70 3.79
N CYS A 271 -12.05 -4.85 3.15
CA CYS A 271 -11.45 -3.81 2.32
C CYS A 271 -12.13 -3.70 0.93
N GLN A 272 -11.63 -2.81 0.10
CA GLN A 272 -12.15 -2.58 -1.25
C GLN A 272 -11.77 -3.66 -2.26
N ALA A 273 -10.76 -4.49 -1.95
CA ALA A 273 -10.22 -5.53 -2.83
C ALA A 273 -11.31 -6.48 -3.34
N GLY A 274 -11.49 -6.59 -4.65
CA GLY A 274 -12.52 -7.39 -5.29
C GLY A 274 -13.96 -6.96 -4.99
N ARG A 275 -14.17 -5.72 -4.51
CA ARG A 275 -15.50 -5.12 -4.25
C ARG A 275 -15.68 -3.80 -4.98
N SER A 276 -14.69 -2.93 -4.92
CA SER A 276 -14.63 -1.66 -5.66
C SER A 276 -13.21 -1.32 -6.10
N ALA A 277 -12.25 -2.19 -5.83
CA ALA A 277 -10.87 -2.06 -6.26
C ALA A 277 -10.36 -3.35 -6.90
N TYR A 278 -9.54 -3.19 -7.91
CA TYR A 278 -8.84 -4.27 -8.61
C TYR A 278 -7.39 -3.86 -8.90
N TRP A 279 -6.57 -4.86 -9.16
CA TRP A 279 -5.16 -4.72 -9.55
C TRP A 279 -4.93 -5.48 -10.86
N ILE A 280 -4.40 -4.82 -11.88
CA ILE A 280 -3.96 -5.48 -13.11
C ILE A 280 -2.44 -5.49 -13.13
N THR A 281 -1.87 -6.68 -13.25
CA THR A 281 -0.42 -6.88 -13.31
C THR A 281 0.12 -6.56 -14.70
N TRP A 282 1.42 -6.35 -14.79
CA TRP A 282 2.16 -6.01 -16.02
C TRP A 282 1.96 -7.01 -17.17
N ASP A 283 1.53 -8.23 -16.88
CA ASP A 283 1.22 -9.31 -17.83
C ASP A 283 -0.29 -9.54 -18.02
N GLY A 284 -1.13 -8.60 -17.60
CA GLY A 284 -2.57 -8.60 -17.87
C GLY A 284 -3.42 -9.47 -16.95
N LYS A 285 -2.96 -9.79 -15.73
CA LYS A 285 -3.74 -10.54 -14.75
C LYS A 285 -4.48 -9.60 -13.80
N MET A 286 -5.81 -9.70 -13.76
CA MET A 286 -6.62 -8.99 -12.79
C MET A 286 -6.69 -9.78 -11.48
N ARG A 287 -6.40 -9.10 -10.37
CA ARG A 287 -6.44 -9.62 -8.99
C ARG A 287 -7.21 -8.67 -8.09
N PRO A 288 -7.72 -9.11 -6.94
CA PRO A 288 -8.32 -8.20 -5.96
C PRO A 288 -7.33 -7.19 -5.38
N CYS A 289 -6.07 -7.60 -5.21
CA CYS A 289 -5.00 -6.82 -4.58
C CYS A 289 -3.64 -7.29 -5.11
N GLY A 290 -2.68 -6.36 -5.27
CA GLY A 290 -1.32 -6.66 -5.71
C GLY A 290 -0.52 -7.58 -4.77
N LEU A 291 -0.95 -7.67 -3.52
CA LEU A 291 -0.36 -8.54 -2.49
C LEU A 291 -1.08 -9.90 -2.38
N MET A 292 -1.98 -10.22 -3.32
CA MET A 292 -2.65 -11.52 -3.42
C MET A 292 -2.30 -12.15 -4.77
N THR A 293 -1.85 -13.39 -4.77
CA THR A 293 -1.57 -14.14 -6.01
C THR A 293 -2.79 -14.86 -6.56
N LYS A 294 -3.86 -14.94 -5.79
CA LYS A 294 -5.17 -15.53 -6.16
C LYS A 294 -6.31 -14.83 -5.40
N PRO A 295 -7.56 -14.79 -5.93
CA PRO A 295 -7.92 -15.23 -7.28
C PRO A 295 -7.27 -14.35 -8.37
N GLU A 296 -7.22 -14.89 -9.59
CA GLU A 296 -6.62 -14.24 -10.75
C GLU A 296 -7.46 -14.49 -12.00
N SER A 297 -7.57 -13.48 -12.86
CA SER A 297 -8.28 -13.57 -14.15
C SER A 297 -7.46 -12.88 -15.24
N ASP A 298 -7.33 -13.51 -16.40
CA ASP A 298 -6.62 -12.95 -17.56
C ASP A 298 -7.51 -11.96 -18.30
N VAL A 299 -7.17 -10.67 -18.23
CA VAL A 299 -7.97 -9.57 -18.83
C VAL A 299 -7.92 -9.61 -20.35
N LEU A 300 -6.80 -10.04 -20.95
CA LEU A 300 -6.68 -10.12 -22.40
C LEU A 300 -7.53 -11.23 -22.99
N LYS A 301 -7.69 -12.35 -22.29
CA LYS A 301 -8.48 -13.50 -22.74
C LYS A 301 -9.98 -13.33 -22.48
N LEU A 302 -10.33 -12.79 -21.30
CA LEU A 302 -11.72 -12.73 -20.85
C LEU A 302 -12.42 -11.41 -21.19
N GLY A 303 -11.64 -10.33 -21.42
CA GLY A 303 -12.13 -8.97 -21.38
C GLY A 303 -12.27 -8.45 -19.95
N PHE A 304 -12.34 -7.12 -19.81
CA PHE A 304 -12.34 -6.44 -18.51
C PHE A 304 -13.55 -6.84 -17.65
N GLU A 305 -14.75 -6.80 -18.22
CA GLU A 305 -16.01 -7.05 -17.53
C GLU A 305 -16.05 -8.45 -16.91
N LYS A 306 -15.78 -9.48 -17.70
CA LYS A 306 -15.78 -10.87 -17.23
C LYS A 306 -14.67 -11.12 -16.20
N ALA A 307 -13.50 -10.49 -16.40
CA ALA A 307 -12.41 -10.58 -15.44
C ALA A 307 -12.78 -9.93 -14.09
N TRP A 308 -13.48 -8.79 -14.14
CA TRP A 308 -13.99 -8.13 -12.94
C TRP A 308 -15.04 -8.97 -12.22
N ASP A 309 -16.06 -9.47 -12.93
CA ASP A 309 -17.11 -10.32 -12.36
C ASP A 309 -16.53 -11.57 -11.69
N ASN A 310 -15.54 -12.20 -12.33
CA ASN A 310 -14.81 -13.34 -11.74
C ASN A 310 -14.07 -12.91 -10.47
N THR A 311 -13.39 -11.77 -10.49
CA THR A 311 -12.64 -11.25 -9.35
C THR A 311 -13.59 -10.98 -8.16
N VAL A 312 -14.73 -10.37 -8.38
CA VAL A 312 -15.78 -10.14 -7.36
C VAL A 312 -16.28 -11.46 -6.80
N ARG A 313 -16.70 -12.38 -7.69
CA ARG A 313 -17.25 -13.67 -7.29
C ARG A 313 -16.29 -14.50 -6.45
N GLU A 314 -15.06 -14.63 -6.90
CA GLU A 314 -14.06 -15.44 -6.19
C GLU A 314 -13.59 -14.77 -4.89
N THR A 315 -13.45 -13.44 -4.86
CA THR A 315 -13.11 -12.70 -3.63
C THR A 315 -14.22 -12.82 -2.58
N SER A 316 -15.48 -12.86 -2.99
CA SER A 316 -16.62 -13.01 -2.07
C SER A 316 -16.62 -14.34 -1.29
N LYS A 317 -15.93 -15.37 -1.82
CA LYS A 317 -15.76 -16.68 -1.19
C LYS A 317 -14.65 -16.71 -0.14
N ILE A 318 -13.73 -15.73 -0.16
CA ILE A 318 -12.59 -15.69 0.76
C ILE A 318 -13.09 -15.49 2.20
N ARG A 319 -12.55 -16.26 3.11
CA ARG A 319 -12.82 -16.17 4.55
C ARG A 319 -11.50 -16.00 5.31
N LEU A 320 -11.53 -15.14 6.31
CA LEU A 320 -10.42 -14.96 7.25
C LEU A 320 -10.49 -16.03 8.36
N PRO A 321 -9.40 -16.21 9.13
CA PRO A 321 -9.37 -17.23 10.19
C PRO A 321 -10.52 -17.04 11.19
N LYS A 322 -11.23 -18.13 11.48
CA LYS A 322 -12.35 -18.13 12.46
C LYS A 322 -11.89 -17.64 13.84
N THR A 323 -10.67 -17.99 14.24
CA THR A 323 -10.06 -17.58 15.50
C THR A 323 -9.79 -16.07 15.62
N CYS A 324 -9.83 -15.32 14.50
CA CYS A 324 -9.69 -13.87 14.50
C CYS A 324 -11.04 -13.13 14.64
N LYS A 325 -12.17 -13.86 14.57
CA LYS A 325 -13.50 -13.34 14.89
C LYS A 325 -13.55 -13.10 16.41
N GLY A 326 -13.92 -11.91 16.84
CA GLY A 326 -13.96 -11.60 18.28
C GLY A 326 -12.59 -11.40 18.96
N CYS A 327 -11.50 -11.27 18.21
CA CYS A 327 -10.20 -10.97 18.79
C CYS A 327 -10.15 -9.50 19.26
N ALA A 328 -9.90 -9.29 20.56
CA ALA A 328 -9.84 -7.96 21.18
C ALA A 328 -8.82 -7.01 20.54
N LYS A 329 -7.78 -7.55 19.87
CA LYS A 329 -6.74 -6.76 19.20
C LYS A 329 -7.03 -6.49 17.71
N ARG A 330 -8.26 -6.73 17.24
CA ARG A 330 -8.61 -6.65 15.82
C ARG A 330 -8.33 -5.29 15.19
N ASP A 331 -8.62 -4.21 15.92
CA ASP A 331 -8.44 -2.83 15.45
C ASP A 331 -6.96 -2.45 15.33
N ILE A 332 -6.10 -3.01 16.18
CA ILE A 332 -4.64 -2.84 16.11
C ILE A 332 -4.04 -3.75 15.03
N CYS A 333 -4.46 -5.01 14.98
CA CYS A 333 -3.92 -6.03 14.09
C CYS A 333 -4.23 -5.76 12.61
N ARG A 334 -5.45 -5.27 12.29
CA ARG A 334 -5.92 -4.98 10.92
C ARG A 334 -5.65 -6.12 9.93
N ILE A 335 -5.76 -7.36 10.40
CA ILE A 335 -5.56 -8.55 9.56
C ILE A 335 -6.39 -8.48 8.26
N CYS A 336 -5.79 -8.86 7.15
CA CYS A 336 -6.44 -8.93 5.84
C CYS A 336 -6.08 -10.23 5.11
N PRO A 337 -6.79 -10.57 4.01
CA PRO A 337 -6.52 -11.79 3.24
C PRO A 337 -5.08 -11.86 2.70
N ALA A 338 -4.54 -10.73 2.24
CA ALA A 338 -3.18 -10.67 1.71
C ALA A 338 -2.14 -11.03 2.78
N ILE A 339 -2.33 -10.55 4.02
CA ILE A 339 -1.47 -10.89 5.16
C ILE A 339 -1.56 -12.40 5.46
N CYS A 340 -2.78 -12.95 5.56
CA CYS A 340 -2.94 -14.39 5.81
C CYS A 340 -2.25 -15.22 4.73
N LEU A 341 -2.50 -14.89 3.46
CA LEU A 341 -1.91 -15.61 2.33
C LEU A 341 -0.37 -15.52 2.32
N SER A 342 0.19 -14.33 2.50
CA SER A 342 1.64 -14.12 2.46
C SER A 342 2.38 -14.77 3.64
N GLU A 343 1.76 -14.84 4.81
CA GLU A 343 2.36 -15.44 6.01
C GLU A 343 2.22 -16.96 6.06
N THR A 344 1.14 -17.50 5.49
CA THR A 344 0.73 -18.90 5.76
C THR A 344 0.39 -19.69 4.52
N GLY A 345 0.33 -19.08 3.33
CA GLY A 345 -0.15 -19.69 2.09
C GLY A 345 -1.66 -19.88 2.01
N GLN A 346 -2.42 -19.50 3.04
CA GLN A 346 -3.87 -19.74 3.15
C GLN A 346 -4.58 -18.49 3.67
N PHE A 347 -5.81 -18.25 3.20
CA PHE A 347 -6.60 -17.08 3.63
C PHE A 347 -7.18 -17.23 5.04
N ASP A 348 -7.51 -18.45 5.45
CA ASP A 348 -8.21 -18.79 6.68
C ASP A 348 -7.28 -19.31 7.79
N LYS A 349 -5.97 -19.28 7.57
CA LYS A 349 -4.96 -19.62 8.56
C LYS A 349 -4.44 -18.39 9.29
N LYS A 350 -4.32 -18.48 10.61
CA LYS A 350 -3.91 -17.37 11.50
C LYS A 350 -2.44 -16.99 11.28
N PRO A 351 -2.13 -15.71 10.91
CA PRO A 351 -0.77 -15.24 10.71
C PRO A 351 -0.14 -14.88 12.06
N MET A 352 0.67 -15.78 12.62
CA MET A 352 1.24 -15.64 13.96
C MET A 352 2.17 -14.44 14.12
N TYR A 353 2.84 -14.02 13.02
CA TYR A 353 3.63 -12.79 13.03
C TYR A 353 2.77 -11.59 13.47
N MET A 354 1.60 -11.40 12.85
CA MET A 354 0.70 -10.30 13.17
C MET A 354 0.17 -10.35 14.61
N CYS A 355 -0.07 -11.55 15.13
CA CYS A 355 -0.49 -11.70 16.52
C CYS A 355 0.60 -11.21 17.48
N LYS A 356 1.85 -11.68 17.28
CA LYS A 356 3.00 -11.27 18.10
C LYS A 356 3.32 -9.77 17.97
N MET A 357 3.19 -9.22 16.74
CA MET A 357 3.37 -7.80 16.49
C MET A 357 2.31 -6.96 17.25
N SER A 358 1.04 -7.38 17.18
CA SER A 358 -0.05 -6.69 17.88
C SER A 358 0.06 -6.81 19.40
N ASP A 359 0.57 -7.92 19.93
CA ASP A 359 0.88 -8.05 21.35
C ASP A 359 1.94 -7.03 21.77
N ALA A 360 3.01 -6.91 20.98
CA ALA A 360 4.06 -5.93 21.25
C ALA A 360 3.58 -4.48 21.20
N VAL A 361 2.66 -4.14 20.26
CA VAL A 361 2.03 -2.80 20.24
C VAL A 361 1.26 -2.53 21.53
N VAL A 362 0.45 -3.50 21.99
CA VAL A 362 -0.32 -3.36 23.25
C VAL A 362 0.60 -3.18 24.45
N ASP A 363 1.69 -3.94 24.51
CA ASP A 363 2.66 -3.83 25.63
C ASP A 363 3.35 -2.46 25.67
N VAL A 364 3.70 -1.90 24.49
CA VAL A 364 4.28 -0.55 24.41
C VAL A 364 3.23 0.51 24.76
N TYR A 365 1.99 0.35 24.35
CA TYR A 365 0.89 1.27 24.70
C TYR A 365 0.69 1.33 26.22
N ARG A 366 0.69 0.18 26.91
CA ARG A 366 0.55 0.14 28.38
C ARG A 366 1.68 0.88 29.07
N LYS A 367 2.95 0.60 28.69
CA LYS A 367 4.10 1.30 29.24
C LYS A 367 4.00 2.80 29.06
N PHE A 368 3.65 3.26 27.88
CA PHE A 368 3.51 4.69 27.60
C PHE A 368 2.44 5.37 28.47
N VAL A 369 1.28 4.71 28.68
CA VAL A 369 0.23 5.25 29.56
C VAL A 369 0.68 5.27 31.01
N GLU A 370 1.36 4.23 31.50
CA GLU A 370 1.93 4.16 32.85
C GLU A 370 2.97 5.28 33.11
N GLU A 371 3.85 5.54 32.14
CA GLU A 371 4.85 6.60 32.21
C GLU A 371 4.24 8.01 32.24
N LYS A 372 3.15 8.23 31.48
CA LYS A 372 2.45 9.53 31.42
C LYS A 372 1.53 9.77 32.63
N SER A 373 1.20 8.72 33.39
CA SER A 373 0.33 8.81 34.58
C SER A 373 1.12 9.04 35.89
N ARG A 374 2.45 8.98 35.82
CA ARG A 374 3.40 9.32 36.90
C ARG A 374 3.81 10.78 36.79
#